data_c9558b551888ee52716099a7a387088a
#
_entry.id   c9558b551888ee52716099a7a387088a
#
_cell.length_a   1.000
_cell.length_b   1.000
_cell.length_c   1.000
_cell.angle_alpha   90.00
_cell.angle_beta   90.00
_cell.angle_gamma   90.00
#
_symmetry.space_group_name_H-M   'P 1'
#
loop_
_entity.id
_entity.type
_entity.pdbx_description
1 polymer ?
#
loop_
_entity_poly.entity_id
_entity_poly.type
_entity_poly.pdbx_seq_one_letter_code
_entity_poly.pdbx_strand_id
1 'polypeptide(L)'
;MSEKPGVLIGGSCYHRVVRTIRGTEELKALAGQEIGVSDWLVVTQSMIAEFAELTHDPQWIHVDVERAARESPFGVTIAHGFLTLSLVSHLFRQTVAIETGHRININYGFNRLRFVSPVRAGARIRLRISPVKVKDVEGGVECTWNLIVECEYSEKPAIVAEWLTRMYY
;
A
#
# COMPACT_ATOMS: atom_id res chain seq x y z
N MET A 1 7.91 -51.42 7.65
CA MET A 1 7.78 -50.14 8.39
C MET A 1 8.87 -49.26 7.81
N SER A 2 8.49 -48.36 6.92
CA SER A 2 9.43 -47.44 6.21
C SER A 2 9.00 -46.02 6.57
N GLU A 3 9.81 -45.36 7.40
CA GLU A 3 9.63 -43.96 7.74
C GLU A 3 10.04 -43.09 6.56
N LYS A 4 9.14 -42.19 6.14
CA LYS A 4 9.42 -41.14 5.16
C LYS A 4 10.08 -39.94 5.88
N PRO A 5 11.16 -39.36 5.35
CA PRO A 5 11.76 -38.16 5.94
C PRO A 5 10.86 -36.96 5.71
N GLY A 6 10.57 -36.25 6.80
CA GLY A 6 9.82 -35.01 6.80
C GLY A 6 10.61 -33.91 6.10
N VAL A 7 9.98 -33.24 5.14
CA VAL A 7 10.49 -32.03 4.51
C VAL A 7 10.33 -30.88 5.50
N LEU A 8 11.44 -30.40 6.05
CA LEU A 8 11.52 -29.16 6.80
C LEU A 8 11.42 -27.99 5.82
N ILE A 9 10.26 -27.38 5.74
CA ILE A 9 10.08 -26.10 5.05
C ILE A 9 10.60 -25.02 6.02
N GLY A 10 11.87 -24.65 5.86
CA GLY A 10 12.51 -23.56 6.57
C GLY A 10 11.99 -22.21 6.06
N GLY A 11 10.80 -21.81 6.47
CA GLY A 11 10.31 -20.45 6.36
C GLY A 11 11.02 -19.59 7.40
N SER A 12 12.05 -18.84 7.00
CA SER A 12 12.64 -17.79 7.82
C SER A 12 11.57 -16.71 8.04
N CYS A 13 10.90 -16.79 9.17
CA CYS A 13 9.96 -15.76 9.62
C CYS A 13 10.79 -14.57 10.10
N TYR A 14 11.17 -13.68 9.17
CA TYR A 14 11.68 -12.37 9.56
C TYR A 14 10.53 -11.64 10.23
N HIS A 15 10.52 -11.64 11.56
CA HIS A 15 9.66 -10.75 12.34
C HIS A 15 10.11 -9.32 12.04
N ARG A 16 9.44 -8.70 11.09
CA ARG A 16 9.65 -7.29 10.84
C ARG A 16 9.16 -6.52 12.06
N VAL A 17 10.05 -5.70 12.62
CA VAL A 17 9.66 -4.78 13.68
C VAL A 17 8.86 -3.65 13.04
N VAL A 18 7.54 -3.71 13.20
CA VAL A 18 6.65 -2.59 12.88
C VAL A 18 7.04 -1.43 13.77
N ARG A 19 7.38 -0.27 13.18
CA ARG A 19 7.71 0.90 13.98
C ARG A 19 6.48 1.36 14.76
N THR A 20 6.59 1.38 16.07
CA THR A 20 5.54 1.92 16.95
C THR A 20 5.84 3.38 17.26
N ILE A 21 4.89 4.27 16.99
CA ILE A 21 4.93 5.70 17.32
C ILE A 21 3.98 5.92 18.49
N ARG A 22 4.51 6.40 19.62
CA ARG A 22 3.75 6.58 20.86
C ARG A 22 3.43 8.05 21.09
N GLY A 23 2.17 8.37 20.97
CA GLY A 23 1.67 9.73 21.20
C GLY A 23 1.82 10.65 19.99
N THR A 24 1.06 11.73 20.03
CA THR A 24 0.97 12.72 18.98
C THR A 24 2.26 13.54 18.85
N GLU A 25 2.95 13.78 19.97
CA GLU A 25 4.18 14.57 19.98
C GLU A 25 5.34 13.84 19.28
N GLU A 26 5.46 12.52 19.49
CA GLU A 26 6.43 11.73 18.74
C GLU A 26 6.12 11.77 17.24
N LEU A 27 4.83 11.64 16.86
CA LEU A 27 4.41 11.73 15.46
C LEU A 27 4.74 13.10 14.85
N LYS A 28 4.52 14.21 15.58
CA LYS A 28 4.89 15.57 15.17
C LYS A 28 6.40 15.71 14.96
N ALA A 29 7.21 15.14 15.87
CA ALA A 29 8.67 15.21 15.79
C ALA A 29 9.27 14.45 14.59
N LEU A 30 8.53 13.51 14.01
CA LEU A 30 8.95 12.74 12.85
C LEU A 30 8.60 13.41 11.51
N ALA A 31 8.00 14.59 11.52
CA ALA A 31 7.63 15.32 10.30
C ALA A 31 8.84 15.50 9.37
N GLY A 32 8.68 15.17 8.10
CA GLY A 32 9.71 15.22 7.07
C GLY A 32 10.68 14.04 7.05
N GLN A 33 10.60 13.09 7.98
CA GLN A 33 11.45 11.91 8.02
C GLN A 33 10.72 10.70 7.42
N GLU A 34 11.43 9.87 6.65
CA GLU A 34 10.89 8.57 6.28
C GLU A 34 10.81 7.68 7.53
N ILE A 35 9.61 7.23 7.84
CA ILE A 35 9.36 6.44 9.06
C ILE A 35 9.29 4.95 8.80
N GLY A 36 9.17 4.54 7.54
CA GLY A 36 9.21 3.14 7.20
C GLY A 36 8.94 2.84 5.73
N VAL A 37 9.28 1.61 5.38
CA VAL A 37 9.04 1.00 4.07
C VAL A 37 8.35 -0.33 4.29
N SER A 38 7.25 -0.62 3.61
CA SER A 38 6.53 -1.89 3.75
C SER A 38 7.31 -3.06 3.14
N ASP A 39 6.88 -4.29 3.40
CA ASP A 39 7.27 -5.42 2.59
C ASP A 39 6.68 -5.33 1.18
N TRP A 40 7.23 -6.15 0.28
CA TRP A 40 6.70 -6.28 -1.04
C TRP A 40 5.40 -7.08 -1.05
N LEU A 41 4.37 -6.56 -1.72
CA LEU A 41 3.10 -7.22 -1.94
C LEU A 41 2.94 -7.53 -3.43
N VAL A 42 2.67 -8.78 -3.78
CA VAL A 42 2.36 -9.17 -5.15
C VAL A 42 0.93 -8.75 -5.48
N VAL A 43 0.75 -8.01 -6.58
CA VAL A 43 -0.56 -7.66 -7.12
C VAL A 43 -0.96 -8.72 -8.13
N THR A 44 -1.77 -9.68 -7.71
CA THR A 44 -2.15 -10.83 -8.55
C THR A 44 -3.27 -10.50 -9.53
N GLN A 45 -3.39 -11.30 -10.61
CA GLN A 45 -4.53 -11.19 -11.54
C GLN A 45 -5.87 -11.46 -10.84
N SER A 46 -5.92 -12.34 -9.83
CA SER A 46 -7.12 -12.58 -9.04
C SER A 46 -7.59 -11.33 -8.32
N MET A 47 -6.67 -10.62 -7.63
CA MET A 47 -7.01 -9.34 -6.97
C MET A 47 -7.57 -8.30 -7.96
N ILE A 48 -7.01 -8.25 -9.16
CA ILE A 48 -7.45 -7.32 -10.22
C ILE A 48 -8.86 -7.70 -10.70
N ALA A 49 -9.11 -8.99 -10.93
CA ALA A 49 -10.42 -9.48 -11.38
C ALA A 49 -11.50 -9.26 -10.31
N GLU A 50 -11.19 -9.58 -9.04
CA GLU A 50 -12.10 -9.35 -7.90
C GLU A 50 -12.43 -7.86 -7.72
N PHE A 51 -11.42 -6.98 -7.89
CA PHE A 51 -11.65 -5.54 -7.83
C PHE A 51 -12.51 -5.03 -8.99
N ALA A 52 -12.29 -5.54 -10.21
CA ALA A 52 -13.09 -5.21 -11.38
C ALA A 52 -14.57 -5.60 -11.18
N GLU A 53 -14.82 -6.77 -10.61
CA GLU A 53 -16.16 -7.25 -10.29
C GLU A 53 -16.83 -6.38 -9.21
N LEU A 54 -16.12 -6.12 -8.10
CA LEU A 54 -16.60 -5.32 -6.98
C LEU A 54 -16.97 -3.89 -7.38
N THR A 55 -16.19 -3.29 -8.27
CA THR A 55 -16.34 -1.89 -8.68
C THR A 55 -17.12 -1.72 -9.97
N HIS A 56 -17.53 -2.82 -10.62
CA HIS A 56 -18.16 -2.82 -11.94
C HIS A 56 -17.33 -2.11 -13.02
N ASP A 57 -15.99 -2.25 -12.95
CA ASP A 57 -15.03 -1.73 -13.93
C ASP A 57 -14.26 -2.86 -14.63
N PRO A 58 -14.93 -3.65 -15.51
CA PRO A 58 -14.31 -4.78 -16.20
C PRO A 58 -13.61 -4.35 -17.50
N GLN A 59 -12.90 -3.24 -17.50
CA GLN A 59 -12.15 -2.81 -18.67
C GLN A 59 -11.17 -3.92 -19.09
N TRP A 60 -11.10 -4.23 -20.39
CA TRP A 60 -10.32 -5.35 -20.93
C TRP A 60 -8.83 -5.34 -20.54
N ILE A 61 -8.24 -4.15 -20.39
CA ILE A 61 -6.82 -4.02 -19.98
C ILE A 61 -6.55 -4.56 -18.58
N HIS A 62 -7.60 -4.79 -17.79
CA HIS A 62 -7.52 -5.34 -16.43
C HIS A 62 -7.87 -6.82 -16.39
N VAL A 63 -8.86 -7.26 -17.18
CA VAL A 63 -9.47 -8.59 -16.99
C VAL A 63 -9.24 -9.55 -18.13
N ASP A 64 -8.97 -9.09 -19.35
CA ASP A 64 -8.76 -9.94 -20.53
C ASP A 64 -7.26 -10.19 -20.77
N VAL A 65 -6.76 -11.27 -20.15
CA VAL A 65 -5.34 -11.63 -20.20
C VAL A 65 -4.86 -11.91 -21.63
N GLU A 66 -5.67 -12.60 -22.44
CA GLU A 66 -5.29 -12.96 -23.80
C GLU A 66 -5.25 -11.73 -24.71
N ARG A 67 -6.25 -10.88 -24.60
CA ARG A 67 -6.29 -9.63 -25.35
C ARG A 67 -5.17 -8.69 -24.91
N ALA A 68 -4.92 -8.58 -23.60
CA ALA A 68 -3.84 -7.76 -23.08
C ALA A 68 -2.46 -8.21 -23.55
N ALA A 69 -2.24 -9.51 -23.68
CA ALA A 69 -1.00 -10.03 -24.23
C ALA A 69 -0.76 -9.62 -25.70
N ARG A 70 -1.83 -9.47 -26.49
CA ARG A 70 -1.73 -9.10 -27.92
C ARG A 70 -1.79 -7.62 -28.19
N GLU A 71 -2.62 -6.86 -27.44
CA GLU A 71 -3.05 -5.51 -27.80
C GLU A 71 -2.61 -4.45 -26.77
N SER A 72 -2.31 -4.86 -25.53
CA SER A 72 -1.88 -3.89 -24.50
C SER A 72 -0.46 -3.41 -24.78
N PRO A 73 -0.18 -2.10 -24.66
CA PRO A 73 1.18 -1.58 -24.73
C PRO A 73 2.08 -2.09 -23.61
N PHE A 74 1.48 -2.73 -22.60
CA PHE A 74 2.21 -3.32 -21.47
C PHE A 74 2.51 -4.81 -21.66
N GLY A 75 1.90 -5.47 -22.67
CA GLY A 75 2.07 -6.89 -22.99
C GLY A 75 1.41 -7.84 -21.98
N VAL A 76 0.74 -7.31 -20.96
CA VAL A 76 0.01 -8.04 -19.91
C VAL A 76 -1.12 -7.16 -19.41
N THR A 77 -2.01 -7.71 -18.59
CA THR A 77 -2.98 -6.91 -17.84
C THR A 77 -2.30 -6.04 -16.78
N ILE A 78 -2.95 -4.95 -16.43
CA ILE A 78 -2.51 -4.02 -15.39
C ILE A 78 -3.57 -3.87 -14.30
N ALA A 79 -3.15 -3.55 -13.09
CA ALA A 79 -4.05 -3.23 -12.00
C ALA A 79 -4.76 -1.90 -12.22
N HIS A 80 -6.00 -1.78 -11.74
CA HIS A 80 -6.65 -0.48 -11.59
C HIS A 80 -5.81 0.41 -10.67
N GLY A 81 -5.68 1.67 -11.02
CA GLY A 81 -5.01 2.62 -10.14
C GLY A 81 -5.64 2.67 -8.75
N PHE A 82 -6.98 2.62 -8.69
CA PHE A 82 -7.73 2.58 -7.44
C PHE A 82 -7.52 1.30 -6.62
N LEU A 83 -7.30 0.14 -7.24
CA LEU A 83 -6.88 -1.07 -6.52
C LEU A 83 -5.54 -0.82 -5.84
N THR A 84 -4.55 -0.33 -6.58
CA THR A 84 -3.22 -0.03 -6.05
C THR A 84 -3.30 0.97 -4.90
N LEU A 85 -4.15 2.00 -5.02
CA LEU A 85 -4.39 2.97 -3.97
C LEU A 85 -5.04 2.36 -2.73
N SER A 86 -6.02 1.47 -2.91
CA SER A 86 -6.72 0.80 -1.81
C SER A 86 -5.79 -0.08 -0.96
N LEU A 87 -4.74 -0.64 -1.58
CA LEU A 87 -3.72 -1.45 -0.89
C LEU A 87 -2.82 -0.62 0.04
N VAL A 88 -2.77 0.71 -0.11
CA VAL A 88 -1.95 1.60 0.73
C VAL A 88 -2.27 1.44 2.22
N SER A 89 -3.54 1.32 2.59
CA SER A 89 -3.93 1.15 4.00
C SER A 89 -3.42 -0.17 4.60
N HIS A 90 -3.37 -1.23 3.80
CA HIS A 90 -2.79 -2.52 4.20
C HIS A 90 -1.27 -2.40 4.40
N LEU A 91 -0.56 -1.86 3.41
CA LEU A 91 0.89 -1.66 3.44
C LEU A 91 1.30 -0.72 4.58
N PHE A 92 0.50 0.31 4.87
CA PHE A 92 0.72 1.22 5.98
C PHE A 92 0.71 0.48 7.33
N ARG A 93 -0.31 -0.35 7.57
CA ARG A 93 -0.41 -1.13 8.83
C ARG A 93 0.73 -2.14 9.01
N GLN A 94 1.33 -2.61 7.94
CA GLN A 94 2.53 -3.45 8.01
C GLN A 94 3.80 -2.65 8.33
N THR A 95 3.76 -1.33 8.20
CA THR A 95 4.94 -0.46 8.32
C THR A 95 4.99 0.25 9.66
N VAL A 96 3.84 0.79 10.10
CA VAL A 96 3.73 1.67 11.26
C VAL A 96 2.51 1.33 12.09
N ALA A 97 2.71 1.23 13.40
CA ALA A 97 1.65 1.23 14.41
C ALA A 97 1.64 2.60 15.10
N ILE A 98 0.47 3.23 15.16
CA ILE A 98 0.32 4.55 15.80
C ILE A 98 -0.51 4.38 17.06
N GLU A 99 0.11 4.57 18.22
CA GLU A 99 -0.47 4.44 19.55
C GLU A 99 -0.64 5.82 20.18
N THR A 100 -1.60 6.61 19.68
CA THR A 100 -1.91 7.95 20.19
C THR A 100 -3.13 7.96 21.13
N GLY A 101 -3.71 6.81 21.44
CA GLY A 101 -4.94 6.71 22.21
C GLY A 101 -6.23 6.97 21.41
N HIS A 102 -6.12 7.13 20.11
CA HIS A 102 -7.28 7.32 19.22
C HIS A 102 -8.15 6.05 19.13
N ARG A 103 -9.46 6.26 18.99
CA ARG A 103 -10.45 5.19 18.82
C ARG A 103 -10.74 4.90 17.35
N ILE A 104 -10.63 5.91 16.50
CA ILE A 104 -10.98 5.84 15.08
C ILE A 104 -9.88 6.51 14.26
N ASN A 105 -9.49 5.86 13.16
CA ASN A 105 -8.63 6.44 12.15
C ASN A 105 -9.37 6.43 10.81
N ILE A 106 -9.53 7.59 10.20
CA ILE A 106 -10.31 7.80 8.97
C ILE A 106 -9.39 8.23 7.84
N ASN A 107 -9.57 7.63 6.66
CA ASN A 107 -9.05 8.14 5.41
C ASN A 107 -9.84 9.41 5.07
N TYR A 108 -9.22 10.58 5.26
CA TYR A 108 -9.93 11.85 5.12
C TYR A 108 -9.88 12.38 3.69
N GLY A 109 -8.78 12.16 2.98
CA GLY A 109 -8.63 12.59 1.60
C GLY A 109 -7.18 12.64 1.12
N PHE A 110 -6.98 13.37 0.03
CA PHE A 110 -5.68 13.60 -0.57
C PHE A 110 -5.55 15.07 -0.99
N ASN A 111 -4.42 15.71 -0.67
CA ASN A 111 -4.09 17.02 -1.25
C ASN A 111 -3.63 16.85 -2.70
N ARG A 112 -2.83 15.82 -2.95
CA ARG A 112 -2.35 15.45 -4.29
C ARG A 112 -2.32 13.93 -4.42
N LEU A 113 -2.67 13.45 -5.61
CA LEU A 113 -2.59 12.05 -6.00
C LEU A 113 -2.22 11.95 -7.48
N ARG A 114 -1.24 11.12 -7.82
CA ARG A 114 -0.89 10.78 -9.20
C ARG A 114 -0.61 9.28 -9.31
N PHE A 115 -1.23 8.66 -10.30
CA PHE A 115 -0.87 7.35 -10.81
C PHE A 115 0.22 7.57 -11.88
N VAL A 116 1.47 7.31 -11.51
CA VAL A 116 2.64 7.71 -12.33
C VAL A 116 3.00 6.62 -13.33
N SER A 117 2.95 5.35 -12.89
CA SER A 117 3.17 4.21 -13.77
C SER A 117 2.20 3.06 -13.45
N PRO A 118 1.84 2.25 -14.47
CA PRO A 118 0.95 1.11 -14.26
C PRO A 118 1.63 0.01 -13.46
N VAL A 119 0.82 -0.70 -12.67
CA VAL A 119 1.24 -1.92 -11.98
C VAL A 119 0.78 -3.12 -12.81
N ARG A 120 1.71 -3.88 -13.36
CA ARG A 120 1.41 -5.08 -14.15
C ARG A 120 0.88 -6.20 -13.23
N ALA A 121 0.01 -7.04 -13.74
CA ALA A 121 -0.39 -8.25 -13.03
C ALA A 121 0.84 -9.10 -12.71
N GLY A 122 0.95 -9.56 -11.45
CA GLY A 122 2.09 -10.30 -10.94
C GLY A 122 3.27 -9.45 -10.46
N ALA A 123 3.26 -8.14 -10.68
CA ALA A 123 4.30 -7.24 -10.16
C ALA A 123 4.16 -7.07 -8.64
N ARG A 124 5.27 -6.74 -7.99
CA ARG A 124 5.31 -6.44 -6.56
C ARG A 124 5.35 -4.93 -6.33
N ILE A 125 4.59 -4.49 -5.34
CA ILE A 125 4.56 -3.09 -4.88
C ILE A 125 4.95 -3.02 -3.40
N ARG A 126 5.48 -1.87 -2.97
CA ARG A 126 5.69 -1.53 -1.56
C ARG A 126 5.46 -0.06 -1.31
N LEU A 127 5.17 0.27 -0.07
CA LEU A 127 4.92 1.62 0.39
C LEU A 127 6.16 2.19 1.08
N ARG A 128 6.53 3.43 0.74
CA ARG A 128 7.40 4.31 1.54
C ARG A 128 6.54 5.43 2.10
N ILE A 129 6.72 5.74 3.39
CA ILE A 129 5.87 6.73 4.06
C ILE A 129 6.63 7.66 4.98
N SER A 130 6.24 8.94 4.96
CA SER A 130 6.76 9.99 5.82
C SER A 130 5.61 10.88 6.29
N PRO A 131 5.47 11.22 7.57
CA PRO A 131 4.57 12.29 8.00
C PRO A 131 5.14 13.63 7.50
N VAL A 132 4.28 14.46 6.94
CA VAL A 132 4.65 15.81 6.47
C VAL A 132 4.23 16.84 7.50
N LYS A 133 3.02 16.70 8.01
CA LYS A 133 2.40 17.64 8.96
C LYS A 133 1.42 16.91 9.85
N VAL A 134 1.45 17.23 11.12
CA VAL A 134 0.46 16.79 12.10
C VAL A 134 -0.11 18.03 12.77
N LYS A 135 -1.41 18.17 12.74
CA LYS A 135 -2.13 19.30 13.35
C LYS A 135 -3.29 18.81 14.21
N ASP A 136 -3.52 19.51 15.30
CA ASP A 136 -4.67 19.28 16.15
C ASP A 136 -5.94 19.72 15.41
N VAL A 137 -7.00 18.94 15.55
CA VAL A 137 -8.37 19.23 15.08
C VAL A 137 -9.34 18.96 16.22
N GLU A 138 -10.59 19.41 16.09
CA GLU A 138 -11.61 19.13 17.11
C GLU A 138 -11.75 17.60 17.32
N GLY A 139 -11.55 17.18 18.56
CA GLY A 139 -11.63 15.78 18.98
C GLY A 139 -10.51 14.85 18.49
N GLY A 140 -9.42 15.39 17.93
CA GLY A 140 -8.35 14.51 17.43
C GLY A 140 -7.20 15.22 16.74
N VAL A 141 -6.53 14.51 15.84
CA VAL A 141 -5.42 15.02 15.03
C VAL A 141 -5.60 14.66 13.56
N GLU A 142 -5.17 15.55 12.67
CA GLU A 142 -5.04 15.30 11.24
C GLU A 142 -3.57 15.16 10.90
N CYS A 143 -3.23 14.08 10.21
CA CYS A 143 -1.89 13.84 9.69
C CYS A 143 -1.88 13.89 8.16
N THR A 144 -0.97 14.68 7.60
CA THR A 144 -0.63 14.66 6.18
C THR A 144 0.58 13.75 6.00
N TRP A 145 0.45 12.76 5.14
CA TRP A 145 1.47 11.79 4.82
C TRP A 145 1.97 12.00 3.40
N ASN A 146 3.27 12.05 3.20
CA ASN A 146 3.85 11.82 1.90
C ASN A 146 4.00 10.32 1.70
N LEU A 147 3.41 9.78 0.64
CA LEU A 147 3.52 8.36 0.33
C LEU A 147 3.97 8.15 -1.11
N ILE A 148 4.81 7.13 -1.27
CA ILE A 148 5.32 6.66 -2.55
C ILE A 148 5.06 5.16 -2.60
N VAL A 149 4.27 4.71 -3.59
CA VAL A 149 4.13 3.29 -3.88
C VAL A 149 5.12 2.95 -4.98
N GLU A 150 6.17 2.22 -4.60
CA GLU A 150 7.15 1.70 -5.54
C GLU A 150 6.62 0.44 -6.22
N CYS A 151 7.00 0.24 -7.48
CA CYS A 151 6.77 -0.99 -8.23
C CYS A 151 8.12 -1.64 -8.54
N GLU A 152 8.25 -2.93 -8.28
CA GLU A 152 9.48 -3.67 -8.52
C GLU A 152 9.90 -3.58 -9.98
N TYR A 153 11.20 -3.42 -10.20
CA TYR A 153 11.83 -3.27 -11.52
C TYR A 153 11.32 -2.06 -12.33
N SER A 154 10.68 -1.08 -11.70
CA SER A 154 10.27 0.17 -12.33
C SER A 154 11.12 1.33 -11.81
N GLU A 155 11.64 2.16 -12.69
CA GLU A 155 12.35 3.38 -12.33
C GLU A 155 11.42 4.45 -11.74
N LYS A 156 10.14 4.40 -12.11
CA LYS A 156 9.12 5.34 -11.65
C LYS A 156 8.18 4.66 -10.66
N PRO A 157 7.76 5.35 -9.60
CA PRO A 157 6.77 4.81 -8.67
C PRO A 157 5.42 4.59 -9.36
N ALA A 158 4.60 3.69 -8.82
CA ALA A 158 3.22 3.51 -9.25
C ALA A 158 2.34 4.67 -8.80
N ILE A 159 2.51 5.12 -7.55
CA ILE A 159 1.74 6.23 -6.96
C ILE A 159 2.68 7.17 -6.23
N VAL A 160 2.40 8.47 -6.34
CA VAL A 160 2.88 9.51 -5.43
C VAL A 160 1.67 10.29 -4.92
N ALA A 161 1.60 10.53 -3.60
CA ALA A 161 0.46 11.22 -3.03
C ALA A 161 0.79 11.94 -1.71
N GLU A 162 0.03 12.98 -1.41
CA GLU A 162 -0.14 13.54 -0.07
C GLU A 162 -1.49 13.08 0.48
N TRP A 163 -1.44 12.11 1.37
CA TRP A 163 -2.60 11.46 1.97
C TRP A 163 -2.95 12.10 3.32
N LEU A 164 -4.23 12.33 3.55
CA LEU A 164 -4.76 12.89 4.79
C LEU A 164 -5.48 11.82 5.58
N THR A 165 -5.08 11.65 6.84
CA THR A 165 -5.82 10.82 7.80
C THR A 165 -6.23 11.65 9.00
N ARG A 166 -7.36 11.30 9.61
CA ARG A 166 -7.79 11.87 10.89
C ARG A 166 -7.94 10.77 11.94
N MET A 167 -7.34 11.01 13.08
CA MET A 167 -7.41 10.14 14.24
C MET A 167 -8.20 10.85 15.34
N TYR A 168 -9.32 10.24 15.78
CA TYR A 168 -10.21 10.80 16.81
C TYR A 168 -10.11 10.01 18.11
N TYR A 169 -10.12 10.71 19.25
CA TYR A 169 -10.01 10.16 20.60
C TYR A 169 -11.33 9.61 21.15
#